data_0a0fc382d5bbd94ad6014178d143adb0
#
_entry.id   0a0fc382d5bbd94ad6014178d143adb0
#
_cell.length_a   1.000
_cell.length_b   1.000
_cell.length_c   1.000
_cell.angle_alpha   90.00
_cell.angle_beta   90.00
_cell.angle_gamma   90.00
#
_symmetry.space_group_name_H-M   'P 1'
#
loop_
_entity.id
_entity.type
_entity.pdbx_description
1 polymer ?
#
loop_
_entity_poly.entity_id
_entity_poly.type
_entity_poly.pdbx_seq_one_letter_code
_entity_poly.pdbx_strand_id
1 'polypeptide(L)'
;MKRTIVMLALGFLAAAAMAAGESPAAVQNLADRQIARGLKCESCHADAAHPAPVKKEKCLSCHGGSYEKLAEQTDSLEINPHDSHLGKIECTKCHRGHKPAVLECARCHDFSRELHIR
;
A
#
# COMPACT_ATOMS: atom_id res chain seq x y z
N MET A 1 24.16 -76.31 0.73
CA MET A 1 23.14 -75.39 0.29
C MET A 1 23.23 -74.12 1.21
N LYS A 2 23.87 -73.07 0.70
CA LYS A 2 24.02 -71.77 1.46
C LYS A 2 22.96 -70.78 0.95
N ARG A 3 22.01 -70.43 1.79
CA ARG A 3 21.00 -69.39 1.48
C ARG A 3 21.54 -68.05 1.87
N THR A 4 21.85 -67.24 0.87
CA THR A 4 22.26 -65.85 1.02
C THR A 4 21.01 -64.99 1.16
N ILE A 5 20.83 -64.37 2.35
CA ILE A 5 19.74 -63.39 2.58
C ILE A 5 20.27 -62.02 2.17
N VAL A 6 19.69 -61.45 1.10
CA VAL A 6 19.95 -60.08 0.69
C VAL A 6 18.98 -59.18 1.48
N MET A 7 19.49 -58.36 2.39
CA MET A 7 18.75 -57.31 3.04
C MET A 7 18.70 -56.08 2.17
N LEU A 8 17.51 -55.79 1.60
CA LEU A 8 17.26 -54.50 0.96
C LEU A 8 16.99 -53.43 2.04
N ALA A 9 17.96 -52.53 2.21
CA ALA A 9 17.74 -51.34 2.98
C ALA A 9 16.97 -50.29 2.16
N LEU A 10 15.67 -50.09 2.47
CA LEU A 10 14.91 -48.97 1.95
C LEU A 10 15.30 -47.69 2.72
N GLY A 11 16.09 -46.86 2.07
CA GLY A 11 16.35 -45.50 2.58
C GLY A 11 15.12 -44.61 2.44
N PHE A 12 14.52 -44.23 3.55
CA PHE A 12 13.49 -43.16 3.60
C PHE A 12 14.17 -41.79 3.43
N LEU A 13 14.10 -41.21 2.23
CA LEU A 13 14.41 -39.80 2.05
C LEU A 13 13.23 -38.98 2.65
N ALA A 14 13.42 -38.44 3.84
CA ALA A 14 12.54 -37.44 4.40
C ALA A 14 12.77 -36.10 3.67
N ALA A 15 11.90 -35.75 2.73
CA ALA A 15 11.86 -34.43 2.14
C ALA A 15 11.32 -33.45 3.21
N ALA A 16 12.21 -32.66 3.82
CA ALA A 16 11.82 -31.53 4.64
C ALA A 16 11.20 -30.45 3.72
N ALA A 17 9.88 -30.40 3.69
CA ALA A 17 9.17 -29.27 3.10
C ALA A 17 9.44 -28.05 4.00
N MET A 18 10.32 -27.15 3.54
CA MET A 18 10.45 -25.82 4.12
C MET A 18 9.16 -25.08 3.82
N ALA A 19 8.30 -24.97 4.80
CA ALA A 19 7.19 -24.02 4.81
C ALA A 19 7.82 -22.62 4.75
N ALA A 20 7.80 -21.99 3.56
CA ALA A 20 8.07 -20.57 3.45
C ALA A 20 6.96 -19.88 4.23
N GLY A 21 7.26 -19.44 5.46
CA GLY A 21 6.38 -18.61 6.24
C GLY A 21 6.12 -17.33 5.44
N GLU A 22 4.88 -17.15 4.99
CA GLU A 22 4.43 -15.86 4.49
C GLU A 22 4.63 -14.85 5.61
N SER A 23 5.62 -13.99 5.43
CA SER A 23 5.74 -12.78 6.25
C SER A 23 4.41 -12.04 6.17
N PRO A 24 3.81 -11.59 7.30
CA PRO A 24 2.62 -10.76 7.24
C PRO A 24 2.93 -9.60 6.30
N ALA A 25 2.08 -9.40 5.29
CA ALA A 25 2.27 -8.38 4.27
C ALA A 25 2.52 -7.05 4.99
N ALA A 26 3.76 -6.57 4.95
CA ALA A 26 4.12 -5.30 5.55
C ALA A 26 3.18 -4.24 4.98
N VAL A 27 2.53 -3.45 5.83
CA VAL A 27 1.64 -2.36 5.40
C VAL A 27 2.47 -1.43 4.53
N GLN A 28 2.30 -1.55 3.21
CA GLN A 28 3.06 -0.76 2.26
C GLN A 28 2.61 0.70 2.34
N ASN A 29 3.54 1.60 2.56
CA ASN A 29 3.31 3.03 2.47
C ASN A 29 2.91 3.44 1.05
N LEU A 30 2.34 4.62 0.87
CA LEU A 30 1.94 5.10 -0.45
C LEU A 30 3.12 5.11 -1.44
N ALA A 31 4.30 5.57 -1.02
CA ALA A 31 5.49 5.60 -1.86
C ALA A 31 5.88 4.19 -2.34
N ASP A 32 5.87 3.20 -1.46
CA ASP A 32 6.21 1.80 -1.81
C ASP A 32 5.27 1.26 -2.88
N ARG A 33 3.95 1.51 -2.74
CA ARG A 33 2.95 1.09 -3.73
C ARG A 33 3.10 1.80 -5.07
N GLN A 34 3.49 3.07 -5.07
CA GLN A 34 3.72 3.83 -6.30
C GLN A 34 5.00 3.39 -7.00
N ILE A 35 6.07 3.12 -6.24
CA ILE A 35 7.33 2.57 -6.77
C ILE A 35 7.09 1.18 -7.39
N ALA A 36 6.32 0.32 -6.74
CA ALA A 36 5.94 -0.99 -7.27
C ALA A 36 5.16 -0.90 -8.61
N ARG A 37 4.53 0.25 -8.89
CA ARG A 37 3.86 0.55 -10.16
C ARG A 37 4.75 1.26 -11.19
N GLY A 38 6.05 1.39 -10.90
CA GLY A 38 7.05 1.96 -11.80
C GLY A 38 7.31 3.47 -11.63
N LEU A 39 6.72 4.12 -10.63
CA LEU A 39 7.07 5.51 -10.34
C LEU A 39 8.46 5.58 -9.67
N LYS A 40 9.13 6.72 -9.83
CA LYS A 40 10.42 7.00 -9.23
C LYS A 40 10.28 8.09 -8.16
N CYS A 41 11.31 8.30 -7.35
CA CYS A 41 11.33 9.35 -6.34
C CYS A 41 11.05 10.74 -6.95
N GLU A 42 11.60 11.01 -8.13
CA GLU A 42 11.44 12.25 -8.88
C GLU A 42 10.01 12.45 -9.43
N SER A 43 9.21 11.37 -9.48
CA SER A 43 7.80 11.48 -9.87
C SER A 43 6.99 12.29 -8.84
N CYS A 44 7.44 12.33 -7.60
CA CYS A 44 6.81 13.07 -6.50
C CYS A 44 7.67 14.26 -6.02
N HIS A 45 8.97 14.07 -5.94
CA HIS A 45 9.91 15.07 -5.43
C HIS A 45 10.68 15.72 -6.58
N ALA A 46 10.72 17.06 -6.62
CA ALA A 46 11.52 17.79 -7.62
C ALA A 46 13.03 17.57 -7.43
N ASP A 47 13.45 17.40 -6.17
CA ASP A 47 14.81 17.03 -5.80
C ASP A 47 14.73 15.83 -4.84
N ALA A 48 15.11 14.66 -5.34
CA ALA A 48 15.08 13.43 -4.53
C ALA A 48 16.22 13.36 -3.49
N ALA A 49 17.30 14.13 -3.69
CA ALA A 49 18.40 14.21 -2.74
C ALA A 49 18.06 15.11 -1.53
N HIS A 50 17.19 16.11 -1.74
CA HIS A 50 16.72 17.03 -0.70
C HIS A 50 15.19 17.12 -0.75
N PRO A 51 14.47 16.08 -0.32
CA PRO A 51 13.03 15.99 -0.53
C PRO A 51 12.26 17.00 0.32
N ALA A 52 11.52 17.88 -0.35
CA ALA A 52 10.53 18.76 0.28
C ALA A 52 9.17 18.05 0.36
N PRO A 53 8.25 18.51 1.24
CA PRO A 53 6.88 18.02 1.28
C PRO A 53 6.17 18.16 -0.07
N VAL A 54 5.56 17.08 -0.54
CA VAL A 54 4.85 17.06 -1.82
C VAL A 54 3.52 17.80 -1.67
N LYS A 55 3.26 18.74 -2.58
CA LYS A 55 2.02 19.51 -2.63
C LYS A 55 0.93 18.76 -3.40
N LYS A 56 -0.34 19.05 -3.10
CA LYS A 56 -1.50 18.39 -3.73
C LYS A 56 -1.53 18.54 -5.25
N GLU A 57 -1.02 19.65 -5.78
CA GLU A 57 -0.94 19.90 -7.22
C GLU A 57 -0.11 18.83 -7.94
N LYS A 58 0.95 18.35 -7.29
CA LYS A 58 1.77 17.25 -7.82
C LYS A 58 1.00 15.94 -7.85
N CYS A 59 0.23 15.66 -6.84
CA CYS A 59 -0.63 14.47 -6.78
C CYS A 59 -1.73 14.55 -7.86
N LEU A 60 -2.40 15.69 -7.94
CA LEU A 60 -3.48 15.94 -8.89
C LEU A 60 -3.02 15.87 -10.35
N SER A 61 -1.76 16.16 -10.65
CA SER A 61 -1.24 16.06 -12.03
C SER A 61 -1.40 14.64 -12.63
N CYS A 62 -1.54 13.62 -11.80
CA CYS A 62 -1.81 12.24 -12.21
C CYS A 62 -3.19 11.74 -11.72
N HIS A 63 -3.73 12.34 -10.66
CA HIS A 63 -4.99 11.95 -10.03
C HIS A 63 -6.09 12.98 -10.33
N GLY A 64 -6.73 12.85 -11.49
CA GLY A 64 -7.88 13.63 -11.91
C GLY A 64 -7.60 15.02 -12.47
N GLY A 65 -6.44 15.59 -12.25
CA GLY A 65 -6.07 16.95 -12.74
C GLY A 65 -6.56 18.08 -11.85
N SER A 66 -7.66 17.90 -11.12
CA SER A 66 -8.18 18.88 -10.15
C SER A 66 -8.83 18.16 -8.96
N TYR A 67 -9.03 18.89 -7.87
CA TYR A 67 -9.68 18.35 -6.68
C TYR A 67 -11.16 18.01 -6.94
N GLU A 68 -11.84 18.81 -7.76
CA GLU A 68 -13.22 18.57 -8.18
C GLU A 68 -13.33 17.25 -8.98
N LYS A 69 -12.43 17.04 -9.93
CA LYS A 69 -12.39 15.79 -10.70
C LYS A 69 -12.11 14.58 -9.82
N LEU A 70 -11.26 14.73 -8.81
CA LEU A 70 -11.00 13.67 -7.83
C LEU A 70 -12.24 13.38 -6.99
N ALA A 71 -12.97 14.42 -6.56
CA ALA A 71 -14.22 14.29 -5.83
C ALA A 71 -15.27 13.53 -6.66
N GLU A 72 -15.42 13.87 -7.95
CA GLU A 72 -16.29 13.14 -8.89
C GLU A 72 -15.92 11.66 -9.00
N GLN A 73 -14.62 11.31 -9.01
CA GLN A 73 -14.15 9.93 -9.09
C GLN A 73 -14.47 9.10 -7.82
N THR A 74 -14.71 9.77 -6.71
CA THR A 74 -15.00 9.13 -5.43
C THR A 74 -16.44 9.35 -4.97
N ASP A 75 -17.30 9.89 -5.81
CA ASP A 75 -18.71 10.18 -5.51
C ASP A 75 -19.56 8.93 -5.25
N SER A 76 -19.11 7.78 -5.72
CA SER A 76 -19.76 6.49 -5.43
C SER A 76 -19.56 5.98 -4.00
N LEU A 77 -18.70 6.61 -3.22
CA LEU A 77 -18.50 6.26 -1.81
C LEU A 77 -19.65 6.83 -0.97
N GLU A 78 -20.11 6.08 0.01
CA GLU A 78 -21.15 6.52 0.96
C GLU A 78 -20.77 7.83 1.65
N ILE A 79 -19.48 7.98 1.95
CA ILE A 79 -18.88 9.23 2.44
C ILE A 79 -17.75 9.58 1.48
N ASN A 80 -17.90 10.72 0.77
CA ASN A 80 -16.87 11.18 -0.13
C ASN A 80 -15.80 12.00 0.61
N PRO A 81 -14.59 11.47 0.85
CA PRO A 81 -13.56 12.18 1.59
C PRO A 81 -12.97 13.37 0.83
N HIS A 82 -13.16 13.41 -0.50
CA HIS A 82 -12.65 14.48 -1.37
C HIS A 82 -13.70 15.57 -1.64
N ASP A 83 -14.95 15.36 -1.20
CA ASP A 83 -16.00 16.39 -1.15
C ASP A 83 -16.51 16.52 0.30
N SER A 84 -15.73 17.17 1.13
CA SER A 84 -16.00 17.27 2.57
C SER A 84 -15.92 18.71 3.07
N HIS A 85 -16.44 18.96 4.26
CA HIS A 85 -16.37 20.28 4.90
C HIS A 85 -14.93 20.76 5.20
N LEU A 86 -13.92 19.87 5.10
CA LEU A 86 -12.51 20.24 5.21
C LEU A 86 -11.99 20.97 3.96
N GLY A 87 -12.76 20.96 2.87
CA GLY A 87 -12.37 21.56 1.61
C GLY A 87 -11.16 20.90 0.95
N LYS A 88 -10.43 21.67 0.16
CA LYS A 88 -9.29 21.16 -0.65
C LYS A 88 -8.01 21.07 0.17
N ILE A 89 -7.96 20.18 1.15
CA ILE A 89 -6.80 19.95 1.99
C ILE A 89 -5.65 19.27 1.23
N GLU A 90 -4.44 19.31 1.80
CA GLU A 90 -3.29 18.59 1.25
C GLU A 90 -3.51 17.07 1.33
N CYS A 91 -3.23 16.37 0.24
CA CYS A 91 -3.39 14.91 0.13
C CYS A 91 -2.62 14.16 1.22
N THR A 92 -1.46 14.71 1.60
CA THR A 92 -0.57 14.14 2.63
C THR A 92 -1.13 14.19 4.05
N LYS A 93 -2.25 14.87 4.26
CA LYS A 93 -2.99 14.80 5.54
C LYS A 93 -3.49 13.37 5.80
N CYS A 94 -3.94 12.69 4.76
CA CYS A 94 -4.42 11.31 4.83
C CYS A 94 -3.46 10.34 4.14
N HIS A 95 -3.06 10.61 2.89
CA HIS A 95 -2.20 9.76 2.05
C HIS A 95 -0.73 10.06 2.29
N ARG A 96 -0.18 9.53 3.37
CA ARG A 96 1.22 9.76 3.74
C ARG A 96 2.15 8.95 2.85
N GLY A 97 3.16 9.63 2.23
CA GLY A 97 4.10 9.00 1.31
C GLY A 97 4.91 7.87 1.95
N HIS A 98 5.60 8.18 3.04
CA HIS A 98 6.58 7.29 3.71
C HIS A 98 6.15 6.85 5.11
N LYS A 99 4.88 6.97 5.45
CA LYS A 99 4.29 6.58 6.73
C LYS A 99 2.94 5.93 6.50
N PRO A 100 2.43 5.17 7.47
CA PRO A 100 1.05 4.66 7.39
C PRO A 100 0.05 5.78 7.15
N ALA A 101 -0.92 5.53 6.28
CA ALA A 101 -2.02 6.45 6.03
C ALA A 101 -2.83 6.68 7.32
N VAL A 102 -3.46 7.83 7.41
CA VAL A 102 -4.37 8.17 8.53
C VAL A 102 -5.64 8.77 7.99
N LEU A 103 -6.74 8.50 8.63
CA LEU A 103 -8.01 9.12 8.31
C LEU A 103 -8.12 10.42 9.11
N GLU A 104 -7.95 11.58 8.49
CA GLU A 104 -8.03 12.88 9.17
C GLU A 104 -9.42 13.11 9.79
N CYS A 105 -10.46 12.58 9.17
CA CYS A 105 -11.83 12.61 9.70
C CYS A 105 -11.96 11.96 11.09
N ALA A 106 -11.11 10.96 11.39
CA ALA A 106 -11.14 10.23 12.65
C ALA A 106 -10.79 11.08 13.89
N ARG A 107 -10.35 12.31 13.69
CA ARG A 107 -10.16 13.27 14.78
C ARG A 107 -11.48 13.72 15.43
N CYS A 108 -12.59 13.61 14.68
CA CYS A 108 -13.91 14.06 15.14
C CYS A 108 -15.02 13.04 14.86
N HIS A 109 -14.84 12.15 13.88
CA HIS A 109 -15.83 11.19 13.40
C HIS A 109 -15.30 9.76 13.46
N ASP A 110 -16.16 8.79 13.70
CA ASP A 110 -15.84 7.37 13.51
C ASP A 110 -16.38 6.89 12.17
N PHE A 111 -15.53 6.96 11.16
CA PHE A 111 -15.78 6.41 9.81
C PHE A 111 -14.92 5.18 9.53
N SER A 112 -14.51 4.45 10.56
CA SER A 112 -13.60 3.32 10.44
C SER A 112 -14.17 2.15 9.62
N ARG A 113 -15.48 2.08 9.46
CA ARG A 113 -16.17 1.07 8.65
C ARG A 113 -16.42 1.51 7.22
N GLU A 114 -16.66 2.80 7.00
CA GLU A 114 -17.04 3.38 5.72
C GLU A 114 -15.83 3.81 4.89
N LEU A 115 -14.76 4.26 5.53
CA LEU A 115 -13.59 4.81 4.86
C LEU A 115 -12.31 4.02 5.15
N HIS A 116 -11.72 3.50 4.08
CA HIS A 116 -10.43 2.83 4.10
C HIS A 116 -9.47 3.50 3.12
N ILE A 117 -8.39 4.07 3.65
CA ILE A 117 -7.35 4.71 2.83
C ILE A 117 -6.50 3.62 2.17
N ARG A 118 -6.52 3.60 0.85
CA ARG A 118 -5.74 2.67 0.01
C ARG A 118 -4.48 3.32 -0.50
#